data_f3caaff50e602f6f8b9afa7305315c8c
#
_entry.id   f3caaff50e602f6f8b9afa7305315c8c
#
_cell.length_a   1.000
_cell.length_b   1.000
_cell.length_c   1.000
_cell.angle_alpha   90.00
_cell.angle_beta   90.00
_cell.angle_gamma   90.00
#
_symmetry.space_group_name_H-M   'P 1'
#
loop_
_entity.id
_entity.type
_entity.pdbx_description
1 polymer ?
#
loop_
_entity_poly.entity_id
_entity_poly.type
_entity_poly.pdbx_seq_one_letter_code
_entity_poly.pdbx_strand_id
1 'polypeptide(L)'
;MVLVVTGEPTSTLELAPSELGEALSSMRLCPPQAQQEMRLSLSRLGQLTPVQAYRVGPRLELFDGLKRLRAARELSWPGLRVEVHGFDAVGAKVRLLGCHANTGLCELEEAWLVRSLYREDRLSQPQIAVLLTRHKSWVCRRLALAESLSDELAANVRLGLVSATAAVELARLQRCNQDAVMRVVTRRGLTTRQTAHLVHTLLAAAPEHWPGLLEQASTTTDAPPAPKGGAAARRTPGEHLVADAWAMKRLAVRLHARLLERSLASLGAPACAVVCGELVELRSTLGALITTVDARVGVHGVSPAAA
;
A
#
# COMPACT_ATOMS: atom_id res chain seq x y z
N MET A 1 10.02 -34.07 -4.58
CA MET A 1 10.48 -33.42 -5.81
C MET A 1 10.85 -31.98 -5.42
N VAL A 2 12.14 -31.68 -5.30
CA VAL A 2 12.61 -30.32 -4.98
C VAL A 2 12.45 -29.51 -6.26
N LEU A 3 11.50 -28.58 -6.27
CA LEU A 3 11.37 -27.58 -7.33
C LEU A 3 12.62 -26.67 -7.24
N VAL A 4 13.62 -26.98 -8.06
CA VAL A 4 14.75 -26.06 -8.27
C VAL A 4 14.19 -24.92 -9.11
N VAL A 5 13.86 -23.80 -8.47
CA VAL A 5 13.53 -22.56 -9.16
C VAL A 5 14.83 -21.99 -9.73
N THR A 6 15.32 -22.57 -10.82
CA THR A 6 16.49 -22.08 -11.53
C THR A 6 16.15 -20.70 -12.12
N GLY A 7 16.99 -19.73 -11.82
CA GLY A 7 16.62 -18.32 -11.91
C GLY A 7 16.81 -17.65 -13.26
N GLU A 8 17.16 -18.36 -14.34
CA GLU A 8 17.38 -17.72 -15.63
C GLU A 8 16.08 -17.56 -16.42
N PRO A 9 15.86 -16.41 -17.08
CA PRO A 9 14.72 -16.21 -17.94
C PRO A 9 14.81 -17.15 -19.14
N THR A 10 13.69 -17.75 -19.51
CA THR A 10 13.62 -18.64 -20.68
C THR A 10 13.64 -17.83 -21.98
N SER A 11 13.14 -16.61 -21.96
CA SER A 11 13.13 -15.69 -23.10
C SER A 11 12.92 -14.24 -22.64
N THR A 12 13.42 -13.30 -23.46
CA THR A 12 13.12 -11.88 -23.34
C THR A 12 12.27 -11.46 -24.52
N LEU A 13 11.12 -10.84 -24.25
CA LEU A 13 10.15 -10.40 -25.24
C LEU A 13 9.87 -8.91 -25.08
N GLU A 14 9.38 -8.27 -26.14
CA GLU A 14 8.76 -6.94 -26.06
C GLU A 14 7.25 -7.12 -26.26
N LEU A 15 6.47 -6.70 -25.28
CA LEU A 15 5.02 -6.93 -25.23
C LEU A 15 4.28 -5.64 -24.89
N ALA A 16 3.09 -5.48 -25.46
CA ALA A 16 2.23 -4.39 -25.06
C ALA A 16 1.84 -4.53 -23.56
N PRO A 17 1.82 -3.43 -22.79
CA PRO A 17 1.46 -3.50 -21.38
C PRO A 17 0.09 -4.13 -21.08
N SER A 18 -0.83 -4.10 -22.06
CA SER A 18 -2.16 -4.71 -21.99
C SER A 18 -2.15 -6.25 -22.05
N GLU A 19 -1.10 -6.85 -22.60
CA GLU A 19 -0.98 -8.30 -22.74
C GLU A 19 -0.50 -9.00 -21.46
N LEU A 20 -0.04 -8.22 -20.47
CA LEU A 20 0.45 -8.74 -19.19
C LEU A 20 -0.65 -8.74 -18.14
N GLY A 21 -0.87 -9.87 -17.49
CA GLY A 21 -1.74 -9.98 -16.33
C GLY A 21 -1.07 -9.53 -15.04
N GLU A 22 -1.87 -9.26 -14.00
CA GLU A 22 -1.44 -8.80 -12.68
C GLU A 22 -1.95 -9.72 -11.56
N ALA A 23 -1.93 -11.04 -11.74
CA ALA A 23 -2.51 -12.01 -10.79
C ALA A 23 -1.98 -11.84 -9.35
N LEU A 24 -0.70 -11.48 -9.19
CA LEU A 24 -0.08 -11.27 -7.88
C LEU A 24 -0.22 -9.84 -7.32
N SER A 25 -0.96 -8.96 -7.99
CA SER A 25 -1.08 -7.54 -7.59
C SER A 25 -1.74 -7.35 -6.22
N SER A 26 -2.68 -8.23 -5.84
CA SER A 26 -3.35 -8.18 -4.53
C SER A 26 -2.41 -8.43 -3.35
N MET A 27 -1.24 -9.03 -3.60
CA MET A 27 -0.21 -9.33 -2.60
C MET A 27 0.92 -8.29 -2.59
N ARG A 28 0.80 -7.23 -3.40
CA ARG A 28 1.79 -6.17 -3.54
C ARG A 28 1.24 -4.83 -3.09
N LEU A 29 2.08 -4.06 -2.42
CA LEU A 29 1.79 -2.67 -2.10
C LEU A 29 2.33 -1.77 -3.21
N CYS A 30 1.43 -0.97 -3.77
CA CYS A 30 1.77 0.01 -4.78
C CYS A 30 1.20 1.38 -4.33
N PRO A 31 1.80 2.04 -3.32
CA PRO A 31 1.33 3.33 -2.86
C PRO A 31 1.33 4.35 -4.00
N PRO A 32 0.36 5.27 -4.06
CA PRO A 32 0.24 6.24 -5.15
C PRO A 32 1.50 7.06 -5.38
N GLN A 33 2.20 7.44 -4.30
CA GLN A 33 3.47 8.15 -4.40
C GLN A 33 4.54 7.34 -5.14
N ALA A 34 4.75 6.08 -4.73
CA ALA A 34 5.72 5.20 -5.37
C ALA A 34 5.35 4.89 -6.84
N GLN A 35 4.06 4.87 -7.16
CA GLN A 35 3.57 4.74 -8.53
C GLN A 35 3.92 5.98 -9.36
N GLN A 36 3.70 7.18 -8.83
CA GLN A 36 4.04 8.41 -9.52
C GLN A 36 5.55 8.59 -9.71
N GLU A 37 6.35 8.28 -8.68
CA GLU A 37 7.82 8.29 -8.80
C GLU A 37 8.28 7.35 -9.93
N MET A 38 7.70 6.14 -10.01
CA MET A 38 7.98 5.20 -11.09
C MET A 38 7.56 5.75 -12.46
N ARG A 39 6.39 6.39 -12.56
CA ARG A 39 5.91 7.03 -13.79
C ARG A 39 6.87 8.12 -14.26
N LEU A 40 7.32 9.00 -13.37
CA LEU A 40 8.30 10.05 -13.67
C LEU A 40 9.66 9.46 -14.07
N SER A 41 10.11 8.41 -13.40
CA SER A 41 11.34 7.70 -13.76
C SER A 41 11.24 7.08 -15.15
N LEU A 42 10.14 6.39 -15.42
CA LEU A 42 9.91 5.72 -16.70
C LEU A 42 9.83 6.72 -17.87
N SER A 43 9.16 7.87 -17.67
CA SER A 43 9.04 8.92 -18.70
C SER A 43 10.36 9.61 -19.02
N ARG A 44 11.28 9.71 -18.04
CA ARG A 44 12.57 10.40 -18.21
C ARG A 44 13.69 9.49 -18.68
N LEU A 45 13.77 8.29 -18.12
CA LEU A 45 14.90 7.38 -18.30
C LEU A 45 14.58 6.16 -19.17
N GLY A 46 13.31 5.99 -19.53
CA GLY A 46 12.85 4.78 -20.18
C GLY A 46 12.90 3.57 -19.25
N GLN A 47 12.71 2.41 -19.81
CA GLN A 47 12.79 1.14 -19.08
C GLN A 47 14.25 0.69 -18.91
N LEU A 48 14.79 0.84 -17.71
CA LEU A 48 16.17 0.44 -17.40
C LEU A 48 16.30 -1.07 -17.24
N THR A 49 15.36 -1.70 -16.52
CA THR A 49 15.33 -3.14 -16.27
C THR A 49 14.04 -3.77 -16.79
N PRO A 50 14.04 -4.96 -17.37
CA PRO A 50 12.84 -5.64 -17.81
C PRO A 50 11.90 -5.94 -16.63
N VAL A 51 10.62 -6.07 -16.90
CA VAL A 51 9.65 -6.64 -15.96
C VAL A 51 9.72 -8.16 -16.05
N GLN A 52 9.31 -8.87 -15.00
CA GLN A 52 9.44 -10.32 -14.95
C GLN A 52 8.06 -10.99 -14.93
N ALA A 53 7.85 -11.95 -15.81
CA ALA A 53 6.59 -12.65 -15.98
C ALA A 53 6.79 -14.17 -16.00
N TYR A 54 5.72 -14.89 -15.74
CA TYR A 54 5.63 -16.34 -15.85
C TYR A 54 4.41 -16.74 -16.68
N ARG A 55 4.38 -17.95 -17.19
CA ARG A 55 3.33 -18.41 -18.10
C ARG A 55 2.22 -19.14 -17.35
N VAL A 56 0.97 -18.73 -17.63
CA VAL A 56 -0.25 -19.41 -17.15
C VAL A 56 -1.11 -19.76 -18.38
N GLY A 57 -0.97 -20.97 -18.89
CA GLY A 57 -1.58 -21.35 -20.15
C GLY A 57 -1.11 -20.43 -21.29
N PRO A 58 -2.00 -19.78 -22.04
CA PRO A 58 -1.63 -18.85 -23.11
C PRO A 58 -1.24 -17.46 -22.60
N ARG A 59 -1.50 -17.13 -21.32
CA ARG A 59 -1.30 -15.79 -20.74
C ARG A 59 0.04 -15.66 -20.05
N LEU A 60 0.56 -14.44 -20.03
CA LEU A 60 1.72 -14.06 -19.25
C LEU A 60 1.26 -13.22 -18.03
N GLU A 61 1.61 -13.70 -16.85
CA GLU A 61 1.31 -13.05 -15.58
C GLU A 61 2.57 -12.45 -14.98
N LEU A 62 2.48 -11.19 -14.58
CA LEU A 62 3.59 -10.49 -13.98
C LEU A 62 3.83 -10.97 -12.53
N PHE A 63 5.09 -11.19 -12.15
CA PHE A 63 5.44 -11.39 -10.75
C PHE A 63 6.37 -10.30 -10.20
N ASP A 64 7.18 -9.63 -11.05
CA ASP A 64 7.94 -8.45 -10.64
C ASP A 64 7.86 -7.31 -11.66
N GLY A 65 7.86 -6.07 -11.14
CA GLY A 65 7.78 -4.85 -11.94
C GLY A 65 6.37 -4.25 -12.01
N LEU A 66 5.47 -4.54 -11.07
CA LEU A 66 4.09 -4.05 -11.06
C LEU A 66 3.98 -2.52 -11.23
N LYS A 67 4.83 -1.74 -10.55
CA LYS A 67 4.85 -0.29 -10.70
C LYS A 67 5.24 0.16 -12.10
N ARG A 68 6.19 -0.56 -12.74
CA ARG A 68 6.62 -0.30 -14.13
C ARG A 68 5.50 -0.60 -15.12
N LEU A 69 4.82 -1.74 -14.97
CA LEU A 69 3.69 -2.11 -15.82
C LEU A 69 2.57 -1.06 -15.73
N ARG A 70 2.17 -0.66 -14.53
CA ARG A 70 1.12 0.34 -14.34
C ARG A 70 1.53 1.71 -14.87
N ALA A 71 2.77 2.13 -14.63
CA ALA A 71 3.29 3.37 -15.18
C ALA A 71 3.32 3.37 -16.71
N ALA A 72 3.70 2.26 -17.32
CA ALA A 72 3.69 2.12 -18.78
C ALA A 72 2.27 2.20 -19.37
N ARG A 73 1.27 1.62 -18.68
CA ARG A 73 -0.14 1.75 -19.07
C ARG A 73 -0.63 3.19 -18.98
N GLU A 74 -0.32 3.89 -17.86
CA GLU A 74 -0.66 5.30 -17.68
C GLU A 74 -0.01 6.22 -18.73
N LEU A 75 1.19 5.88 -19.19
CA LEU A 75 1.94 6.61 -20.21
C LEU A 75 1.60 6.14 -21.65
N SER A 76 0.70 5.18 -21.81
CA SER A 76 0.35 4.59 -23.11
C SER A 76 1.55 4.09 -23.89
N TRP A 77 2.50 3.45 -23.22
CA TRP A 77 3.69 2.90 -23.87
C TRP A 77 3.34 1.79 -24.85
N PRO A 78 4.01 1.73 -26.03
CA PRO A 78 3.72 0.73 -27.03
C PRO A 78 4.20 -0.68 -26.64
N GLY A 79 5.30 -0.78 -25.89
CA GLY A 79 5.89 -2.05 -25.49
C GLY A 79 6.74 -1.95 -24.23
N LEU A 80 6.84 -3.06 -23.52
CA LEU A 80 7.72 -3.28 -22.38
C LEU A 80 8.61 -4.48 -22.64
N ARG A 81 9.88 -4.39 -22.23
CA ARG A 81 10.78 -5.55 -22.19
C ARG A 81 10.38 -6.43 -21.00
N VAL A 82 10.14 -7.71 -21.31
CA VAL A 82 9.63 -8.71 -20.36
C VAL A 82 10.55 -9.91 -20.36
N GLU A 83 11.04 -10.31 -19.22
CA GLU A 83 11.71 -11.59 -19.01
C GLU A 83 10.68 -12.62 -18.62
N VAL A 84 10.55 -13.66 -19.45
CA VAL A 84 9.60 -14.76 -19.21
C VAL A 84 10.32 -15.94 -18.60
N HIS A 85 9.77 -16.45 -17.50
CA HIS A 85 10.31 -17.57 -16.74
C HIS A 85 9.43 -18.81 -16.89
N GLY A 86 10.06 -20.00 -16.86
CA GLY A 86 9.41 -21.28 -17.09
C GLY A 86 8.79 -21.95 -15.85
N PHE A 87 8.68 -21.25 -14.72
CA PHE A 87 8.05 -21.78 -13.51
C PHE A 87 6.53 -21.48 -13.47
N ASP A 88 5.82 -22.17 -12.59
CA ASP A 88 4.40 -21.97 -12.32
C ASP A 88 4.12 -20.83 -11.33
N ALA A 89 2.87 -20.65 -10.92
CA ALA A 89 2.45 -19.63 -9.97
C ALA A 89 3.13 -19.78 -8.60
N VAL A 90 3.38 -21.02 -8.14
CA VAL A 90 4.09 -21.28 -6.88
C VAL A 90 5.55 -20.82 -7.01
N GLY A 91 6.20 -21.19 -8.10
CA GLY A 91 7.56 -20.75 -8.41
C GLY A 91 7.68 -19.23 -8.50
N ALA A 92 6.69 -18.55 -9.10
CA ALA A 92 6.63 -17.09 -9.17
C ALA A 92 6.57 -16.44 -7.77
N LYS A 93 5.71 -16.95 -6.88
CA LYS A 93 5.62 -16.48 -5.49
C LYS A 93 6.91 -16.73 -4.71
N VAL A 94 7.51 -17.91 -4.86
CA VAL A 94 8.79 -18.27 -4.25
C VAL A 94 9.92 -17.38 -4.76
N ARG A 95 9.97 -17.16 -6.08
CA ARG A 95 10.97 -16.29 -6.69
C ARG A 95 10.83 -14.85 -6.21
N LEU A 96 9.60 -14.34 -6.14
CA LEU A 96 9.31 -13.01 -5.63
C LEU A 96 9.79 -12.84 -4.18
N LEU A 97 9.53 -13.81 -3.30
CA LEU A 97 10.01 -13.81 -1.91
C LEU A 97 11.54 -13.93 -1.82
N GLY A 98 12.18 -14.67 -2.70
CA GLY A 98 13.64 -14.87 -2.72
C GLY A 98 14.41 -13.69 -3.30
N CYS A 99 13.98 -13.13 -4.42
CA CYS A 99 14.67 -12.01 -5.08
C CYS A 99 14.68 -10.73 -4.25
N HIS A 100 13.68 -10.53 -3.42
CA HIS A 100 13.50 -9.32 -2.63
C HIS A 100 14.07 -9.41 -1.21
N ALA A 101 14.86 -10.45 -0.89
CA ALA A 101 15.51 -10.57 0.43
C ALA A 101 16.34 -9.33 0.80
N ASN A 102 16.80 -8.55 -0.18
CA ASN A 102 17.63 -7.36 0.02
C ASN A 102 16.98 -6.02 -0.41
N THR A 103 15.83 -5.98 -1.08
CA THR A 103 15.37 -4.74 -1.73
C THR A 103 13.89 -4.44 -1.71
N GLY A 104 13.02 -5.17 -1.01
CA GLY A 104 11.78 -4.54 -1.12
C GLY A 104 10.44 -5.18 -0.87
N LEU A 105 10.31 -6.39 -0.40
CA LEU A 105 9.04 -6.81 0.20
C LEU A 105 8.99 -6.34 1.64
N CYS A 106 7.92 -5.63 2.01
CA CYS A 106 7.65 -5.39 3.41
C CYS A 106 7.09 -6.66 4.07
N GLU A 107 7.16 -6.69 5.40
CA GLU A 107 6.69 -7.83 6.20
C GLU A 107 5.26 -8.27 5.88
N LEU A 108 4.40 -7.32 5.52
CA LEU A 108 3.01 -7.58 5.20
C LEU A 108 2.84 -8.20 3.81
N GLU A 109 3.62 -7.76 2.81
CA GLU A 109 3.62 -8.40 1.48
C GLU A 109 4.14 -9.84 1.56
N GLU A 110 5.20 -10.08 2.35
CA GLU A 110 5.66 -11.44 2.65
C GLU A 110 4.56 -12.28 3.29
N ALA A 111 3.82 -11.71 4.25
CA ALA A 111 2.72 -12.39 4.93
C ALA A 111 1.59 -12.78 3.95
N TRP A 112 1.22 -11.89 3.04
CA TRP A 112 0.19 -12.18 2.03
C TRP A 112 0.64 -13.24 1.03
N LEU A 113 1.89 -13.21 0.58
CA LEU A 113 2.45 -14.23 -0.30
C LEU A 113 2.50 -15.61 0.38
N VAL A 114 2.94 -15.66 1.64
CA VAL A 114 2.96 -16.89 2.43
C VAL A 114 1.54 -17.41 2.66
N ARG A 115 0.58 -16.54 2.92
CA ARG A 115 -0.84 -16.91 3.05
C ARG A 115 -1.38 -17.48 1.73
N SER A 116 -1.04 -16.90 0.59
CA SER A 116 -1.45 -17.42 -0.72
C SER A 116 -0.86 -18.80 -0.99
N LEU A 117 0.43 -19.03 -0.71
CA LEU A 117 1.06 -20.35 -0.80
C LEU A 117 0.34 -21.38 0.09
N TYR A 118 -0.10 -20.99 1.27
CA TYR A 118 -0.79 -21.87 2.22
C TYR A 118 -2.25 -22.14 1.85
N ARG A 119 -3.03 -21.09 1.51
CA ARG A 119 -4.49 -21.20 1.32
C ARG A 119 -4.89 -21.56 -0.12
N GLU A 120 -4.26 -20.95 -1.10
CA GLU A 120 -4.59 -21.10 -2.52
C GLU A 120 -3.83 -22.27 -3.14
N ASP A 121 -2.50 -22.33 -2.91
CA ASP A 121 -1.65 -23.40 -3.44
C ASP A 121 -1.62 -24.64 -2.55
N ARG A 122 -2.31 -24.61 -1.40
CA ARG A 122 -2.49 -25.73 -0.48
C ARG A 122 -1.19 -26.35 0.05
N LEU A 123 -0.14 -25.59 0.14
CA LEU A 123 1.14 -26.03 0.69
C LEU A 123 1.07 -26.02 2.22
N SER A 124 1.60 -27.06 2.85
CA SER A 124 1.76 -27.08 4.32
C SER A 124 2.88 -26.13 4.78
N GLN A 125 2.80 -25.67 6.01
CA GLN A 125 3.84 -24.79 6.60
C GLN A 125 5.26 -25.35 6.50
N PRO A 126 5.51 -26.67 6.74
CA PRO A 126 6.83 -27.26 6.51
C PRO A 126 7.28 -27.20 5.05
N GLN A 127 6.39 -27.44 4.09
CA GLN A 127 6.72 -27.35 2.66
C GLN A 127 7.08 -25.93 2.28
N ILE A 128 6.32 -24.92 2.73
CA ILE A 128 6.63 -23.51 2.51
C ILE A 128 7.99 -23.14 3.13
N ALA A 129 8.27 -23.62 4.35
CA ALA A 129 9.54 -23.37 5.02
C ALA A 129 10.74 -23.92 4.21
N VAL A 130 10.62 -25.14 3.68
CA VAL A 130 11.63 -25.75 2.83
C VAL A 130 11.81 -24.99 1.52
N LEU A 131 10.68 -24.66 0.83
CA LEU A 131 10.71 -23.93 -0.44
C LEU A 131 11.36 -22.56 -0.33
N LEU A 132 11.12 -21.86 0.79
CA LEU A 132 11.66 -20.52 1.01
C LEU A 132 13.03 -20.52 1.70
N THR A 133 13.56 -21.68 2.05
CA THR A 133 14.78 -21.83 2.87
C THR A 133 14.69 -20.99 4.16
N ARG A 134 13.52 -21.06 4.82
CA ARG A 134 13.21 -20.35 6.05
C ARG A 134 12.83 -21.33 7.16
N HIS A 135 12.99 -20.91 8.41
CA HIS A 135 12.52 -21.71 9.55
C HIS A 135 10.99 -21.73 9.62
N LYS A 136 10.38 -22.85 10.02
CA LYS A 136 8.92 -22.99 10.16
C LYS A 136 8.29 -21.88 11.01
N SER A 137 8.97 -21.44 12.08
CA SER A 137 8.47 -20.34 12.93
C SER A 137 8.34 -19.00 12.20
N TRP A 138 9.18 -18.77 11.15
CA TRP A 138 9.03 -17.59 10.31
C TRP A 138 7.74 -17.68 9.49
N VAL A 139 7.45 -18.83 8.89
CA VAL A 139 6.20 -19.08 8.15
C VAL A 139 4.98 -18.89 9.06
N CYS A 140 5.02 -19.46 10.28
CA CYS A 140 3.93 -19.31 11.26
C CYS A 140 3.68 -17.82 11.59
N ARG A 141 4.73 -17.03 11.81
CA ARG A 141 4.57 -15.59 12.12
C ARG A 141 3.98 -14.81 10.94
N ARG A 142 4.39 -15.12 9.70
CA ARG A 142 3.82 -14.48 8.50
C ARG A 142 2.35 -14.84 8.30
N LEU A 143 1.97 -16.10 8.51
CA LEU A 143 0.57 -16.53 8.46
C LEU A 143 -0.26 -15.85 9.55
N ALA A 144 0.23 -15.84 10.79
CA ALA A 144 -0.46 -15.16 11.89
C ALA A 144 -0.69 -13.68 11.59
N LEU A 145 0.31 -12.99 11.05
CA LEU A 145 0.18 -11.58 10.65
C LEU A 145 -0.89 -11.41 9.56
N ALA A 146 -0.87 -12.21 8.50
CA ALA A 146 -1.82 -12.09 7.39
C ALA A 146 -3.27 -12.41 7.80
N GLU A 147 -3.46 -13.29 8.80
CA GLU A 147 -4.78 -13.72 9.28
C GLU A 147 -5.31 -12.84 10.42
N SER A 148 -4.43 -12.13 11.14
CA SER A 148 -4.84 -11.25 12.25
C SER A 148 -5.41 -9.91 11.79
N LEU A 149 -5.10 -9.45 10.58
CA LEU A 149 -5.56 -8.16 10.06
C LEU A 149 -7.07 -8.15 9.79
N SER A 150 -7.74 -7.06 10.18
CA SER A 150 -9.10 -6.79 9.74
C SER A 150 -9.12 -6.45 8.24
N ASP A 151 -10.25 -6.68 7.59
CA ASP A 151 -10.38 -6.41 6.15
C ASP A 151 -10.30 -4.89 5.88
N GLU A 152 -10.81 -4.05 6.80
CA GLU A 152 -10.74 -2.60 6.72
C GLU A 152 -9.30 -2.11 6.87
N LEU A 153 -8.54 -2.63 7.83
CA LEU A 153 -7.13 -2.30 8.01
C LEU A 153 -6.31 -2.70 6.78
N ALA A 154 -6.50 -3.92 6.26
CA ALA A 154 -5.82 -4.39 5.05
C ALA A 154 -6.12 -3.51 3.83
N ALA A 155 -7.37 -3.07 3.65
CA ALA A 155 -7.76 -2.14 2.59
C ALA A 155 -7.07 -0.77 2.76
N ASN A 156 -7.02 -0.22 3.98
CA ASN A 156 -6.35 1.06 4.25
C ASN A 156 -4.84 1.00 4.01
N VAL A 157 -4.20 -0.14 4.28
CA VAL A 157 -2.77 -0.33 3.94
C VAL A 157 -2.56 -0.35 2.44
N ARG A 158 -3.39 -1.06 1.67
CA ARG A 158 -3.30 -1.08 0.19
C ARG A 158 -3.48 0.30 -0.43
N LEU A 159 -4.34 1.12 0.15
CA LEU A 159 -4.55 2.51 -0.25
C LEU A 159 -3.42 3.46 0.21
N GLY A 160 -2.47 2.97 1.00
CA GLY A 160 -1.37 3.78 1.53
C GLY A 160 -1.79 4.78 2.62
N LEU A 161 -2.96 4.60 3.24
CA LEU A 161 -3.48 5.45 4.31
C LEU A 161 -2.87 5.07 5.67
N VAL A 162 -2.51 3.81 5.82
CA VAL A 162 -1.78 3.26 6.95
C VAL A 162 -0.50 2.64 6.41
N SER A 163 0.64 2.91 7.03
CA SER A 163 1.89 2.27 6.63
C SER A 163 1.86 0.78 6.99
N ALA A 164 2.56 -0.04 6.20
CA ALA A 164 2.65 -1.47 6.46
C ALA A 164 3.22 -1.77 7.86
N THR A 165 4.19 -0.98 8.31
CA THR A 165 4.78 -1.10 9.65
C THR A 165 3.80 -0.72 10.77
N ALA A 166 2.95 0.31 10.57
CA ALA A 166 1.90 0.63 11.52
C ALA A 166 0.82 -0.47 11.57
N ALA A 167 0.50 -1.09 10.43
CA ALA A 167 -0.44 -2.20 10.38
C ALA A 167 0.07 -3.44 11.13
N VAL A 168 1.37 -3.72 11.09
CA VAL A 168 1.99 -4.80 11.88
C VAL A 168 1.80 -4.55 13.38
N GLU A 169 1.94 -3.31 13.84
CA GLU A 169 1.67 -2.96 15.23
C GLU A 169 0.17 -3.12 15.57
N LEU A 170 -0.72 -2.63 14.70
CA LEU A 170 -2.17 -2.76 14.90
C LEU A 170 -2.63 -4.23 14.89
N ALA A 171 -1.96 -5.10 14.14
CA ALA A 171 -2.24 -6.54 14.10
C ALA A 171 -2.03 -7.26 15.45
N ARG A 172 -1.36 -6.63 16.41
CA ARG A 172 -1.20 -7.14 17.79
C ARG A 172 -2.50 -7.05 18.60
N LEU A 173 -3.42 -6.18 18.17
CA LEU A 173 -4.76 -6.05 18.76
C LEU A 173 -5.69 -7.14 18.22
N GLN A 174 -6.71 -7.47 18.99
CA GLN A 174 -7.79 -8.32 18.49
C GLN A 174 -8.44 -7.69 17.26
N ARG A 175 -8.79 -8.51 16.27
CA ARG A 175 -9.28 -8.06 14.97
C ARG A 175 -10.47 -7.07 15.06
N CYS A 176 -11.39 -7.28 16.00
CA CYS A 176 -12.54 -6.42 16.23
C CYS A 176 -12.19 -5.01 16.72
N ASN A 177 -11.02 -4.82 17.33
CA ASN A 177 -10.58 -3.56 17.91
C ASN A 177 -9.68 -2.75 16.96
N GLN A 178 -9.14 -3.39 15.93
CA GLN A 178 -8.17 -2.76 15.02
C GLN A 178 -8.74 -1.55 14.29
N ASP A 179 -9.99 -1.63 13.83
CA ASP A 179 -10.61 -0.57 13.02
C ASP A 179 -10.85 0.70 13.84
N ALA A 180 -11.22 0.56 15.12
CA ALA A 180 -11.39 1.70 16.02
C ALA A 180 -10.06 2.45 16.25
N VAL A 181 -8.98 1.72 16.54
CA VAL A 181 -7.65 2.27 16.75
C VAL A 181 -7.08 2.85 15.46
N MET A 182 -7.26 2.15 14.33
CA MET A 182 -6.84 2.62 13.01
C MET A 182 -7.47 3.96 12.65
N ARG A 183 -8.77 4.17 12.97
CA ARG A 183 -9.41 5.48 12.72
C ARG A 183 -8.73 6.60 13.48
N VAL A 184 -8.31 6.38 14.73
CA VAL A 184 -7.55 7.37 15.51
C VAL A 184 -6.20 7.62 14.85
N VAL A 185 -5.47 6.55 14.49
CA VAL A 185 -4.16 6.64 13.81
C VAL A 185 -4.26 7.44 12.51
N THR A 186 -5.29 7.15 11.70
CA THR A 186 -5.47 7.82 10.39
C THR A 186 -5.92 9.26 10.54
N ARG A 187 -6.86 9.54 11.47
CA ARG A 187 -7.37 10.90 11.72
C ARG A 187 -6.26 11.83 12.20
N ARG A 188 -5.42 11.35 13.11
CA ARG A 188 -4.34 12.13 13.73
C ARG A 188 -3.04 12.10 12.91
N GLY A 189 -2.94 11.24 11.91
CA GLY A 189 -1.71 11.06 11.15
C GLY A 189 -0.55 10.54 12.02
N LEU A 190 -0.83 9.65 12.96
CA LEU A 190 0.18 9.13 13.88
C LEU A 190 1.30 8.42 13.12
N THR A 191 2.52 8.70 13.53
CA THR A 191 3.70 7.98 13.04
C THR A 191 3.68 6.53 13.51
N THR A 192 4.44 5.65 12.85
CA THR A 192 4.58 4.24 13.28
C THR A 192 4.97 4.11 14.74
N ARG A 193 5.88 4.97 15.24
CA ARG A 193 6.32 4.96 16.63
C ARG A 193 5.18 5.35 17.59
N GLN A 194 4.40 6.36 17.25
CA GLN A 194 3.23 6.78 18.04
C GLN A 194 2.14 5.70 18.01
N THR A 195 1.93 5.06 16.86
CA THR A 195 1.02 3.91 16.72
C THR A 195 1.46 2.75 17.61
N ALA A 196 2.74 2.38 17.59
CA ALA A 196 3.29 1.33 18.45
C ALA A 196 3.11 1.66 19.94
N HIS A 197 3.34 2.93 20.34
CA HIS A 197 3.12 3.37 21.72
C HIS A 197 1.65 3.27 22.12
N LEU A 198 0.73 3.74 21.27
CA LEU A 198 -0.70 3.64 21.51
C LEU A 198 -1.15 2.19 21.68
N VAL A 199 -0.73 1.31 20.77
CA VAL A 199 -1.03 -0.13 20.84
C VAL A 199 -0.48 -0.74 22.14
N HIS A 200 0.75 -0.41 22.52
CA HIS A 200 1.35 -0.89 23.77
C HIS A 200 0.53 -0.44 25.00
N THR A 201 0.11 0.82 25.04
CA THR A 201 -0.70 1.39 26.12
C THR A 201 -2.06 0.67 26.21
N LEU A 202 -2.72 0.45 25.07
CA LEU A 202 -3.99 -0.27 25.00
C LEU A 202 -3.86 -1.72 25.49
N LEU A 203 -2.80 -2.43 25.07
CA LEU A 203 -2.56 -3.81 25.50
C LEU A 203 -2.22 -3.94 26.98
N ALA A 204 -1.67 -2.89 27.61
CA ALA A 204 -1.39 -2.88 29.04
C ALA A 204 -2.62 -2.46 29.89
N ALA A 205 -3.62 -1.84 29.29
CA ALA A 205 -4.83 -1.38 29.96
C ALA A 205 -5.96 -2.41 29.88
N ALA A 206 -6.84 -2.42 30.90
CA ALA A 206 -8.07 -3.19 30.84
C ALA A 206 -8.99 -2.65 29.72
N PRO A 207 -9.74 -3.54 29.03
CA PRO A 207 -10.60 -3.14 27.89
C PRO A 207 -11.59 -2.02 28.20
N GLU A 208 -12.03 -1.92 29.44
CA GLU A 208 -12.97 -0.90 29.92
C GLU A 208 -12.39 0.52 29.81
N HIS A 209 -11.06 0.67 29.91
CA HIS A 209 -10.38 1.97 29.81
C HIS A 209 -10.05 2.38 28.37
N TRP A 210 -10.23 1.48 27.39
CA TRP A 210 -9.89 1.75 25.99
C TRP A 210 -10.62 2.97 25.39
N PRO A 211 -11.94 3.17 25.63
CA PRO A 211 -12.64 4.34 25.09
C PRO A 211 -12.00 5.65 25.54
N GLY A 212 -11.70 5.76 26.85
CA GLY A 212 -11.05 6.95 27.42
C GLY A 212 -9.64 7.18 26.87
N LEU A 213 -8.84 6.12 26.71
CA LEU A 213 -7.50 6.21 26.11
C LEU A 213 -7.55 6.63 24.64
N LEU A 214 -8.52 6.12 23.88
CA LEU A 214 -8.71 6.50 22.48
C LEU A 214 -9.22 7.94 22.33
N GLU A 215 -10.06 8.40 23.25
CA GLU A 215 -10.52 9.77 23.30
C GLU A 215 -9.36 10.73 23.66
N GLN A 216 -8.58 10.41 24.68
CA GLN A 216 -7.35 11.15 25.00
C GLN A 216 -6.39 11.17 23.82
N ALA A 217 -6.12 10.02 23.21
CA ALA A 217 -5.31 9.95 21.99
C ALA A 217 -5.92 10.75 20.84
N SER A 218 -7.22 11.00 20.82
CA SER A 218 -7.90 11.84 19.82
C SER A 218 -7.83 13.34 20.12
N THR A 219 -7.70 13.73 21.38
CA THR A 219 -7.74 15.14 21.83
C THR A 219 -6.38 15.74 22.14
N THR A 220 -5.39 14.92 22.53
CA THR A 220 -4.08 15.41 22.94
C THR A 220 -3.34 16.04 21.76
N THR A 221 -3.15 17.34 21.80
CA THR A 221 -2.38 18.14 20.83
C THR A 221 -0.86 18.07 21.14
N ASP A 222 -0.39 17.00 21.76
CA ASP A 222 1.03 16.86 22.05
C ASP A 222 1.82 16.70 20.75
N ALA A 223 2.57 17.75 20.43
CA ALA A 223 3.66 17.64 19.50
C ALA A 223 4.55 16.46 19.90
N PRO A 224 4.92 15.57 18.99
CA PRO A 224 5.74 14.41 19.33
C PRO A 224 7.02 14.89 20.00
N PRO A 225 7.48 14.23 21.08
CA PRO A 225 8.79 14.54 21.62
C PRO A 225 9.82 14.42 20.51
N ALA A 226 10.61 15.48 20.31
CA ALA A 226 11.63 15.53 19.27
C ALA A 226 12.49 14.26 19.34
N PRO A 227 12.81 13.63 18.21
CA PRO A 227 13.60 12.40 18.19
C PRO A 227 14.97 12.69 18.81
N LYS A 228 15.24 12.06 19.94
CA LYS A 228 16.57 12.05 20.52
C LYS A 228 17.46 11.18 19.62
N GLY A 229 18.33 11.81 18.85
CA GLY A 229 19.46 11.18 18.19
C GLY A 229 19.16 10.46 16.87
N GLY A 230 19.44 11.17 15.79
CA GLY A 230 19.46 10.70 14.40
C GLY A 230 18.96 11.83 13.52
N ALA A 231 19.83 12.36 12.65
CA ALA A 231 19.49 13.48 11.74
C ALA A 231 18.41 13.09 10.74
N ALA A 232 17.16 13.03 11.20
CA ALA A 232 16.01 13.15 10.31
C ALA A 232 16.01 14.60 9.84
N ALA A 233 16.43 14.82 8.61
CA ALA A 233 16.34 16.12 7.96
C ALA A 233 14.95 16.72 8.25
N ARG A 234 14.91 17.88 8.88
CA ARG A 234 13.66 18.61 9.11
C ARG A 234 13.08 18.89 7.74
N ARG A 235 11.90 18.33 7.47
CA ARG A 235 11.17 18.61 6.25
C ARG A 235 11.02 20.13 6.11
N THR A 236 11.33 20.65 4.96
CA THR A 236 11.10 22.06 4.63
C THR A 236 9.58 22.35 4.64
N PRO A 237 9.14 23.58 4.85
CA PRO A 237 7.73 23.95 4.74
C PRO A 237 7.09 23.49 3.42
N GLY A 238 7.83 23.48 2.32
CA GLY A 238 7.37 22.99 1.03
C GLY A 238 7.13 21.47 1.03
N GLU A 239 8.00 20.69 1.68
CA GLU A 239 7.82 19.25 1.82
C GLU A 239 6.61 18.88 2.70
N HIS A 240 6.27 19.71 3.69
CA HIS A 240 5.03 19.56 4.46
C HIS A 240 3.80 19.80 3.59
N LEU A 241 3.77 20.88 2.81
CA LEU A 241 2.67 21.18 1.90
C LEU A 241 2.47 20.07 0.85
N VAL A 242 3.56 19.54 0.30
CA VAL A 242 3.51 18.41 -0.63
C VAL A 242 2.94 17.17 0.06
N ALA A 243 3.38 16.86 1.29
CA ALA A 243 2.86 15.71 2.04
C ALA A 243 1.36 15.85 2.35
N ASP A 244 0.88 17.04 2.69
CA ASP A 244 -0.53 17.33 2.95
C ASP A 244 -1.37 17.22 1.66
N ALA A 245 -0.88 17.73 0.54
CA ALA A 245 -1.52 17.57 -0.77
C ALA A 245 -1.64 16.08 -1.17
N TRP A 246 -0.60 15.28 -0.90
CA TRP A 246 -0.64 13.83 -1.09
C TRP A 246 -1.65 13.13 -0.19
N ALA A 247 -1.76 13.55 1.07
CA ALA A 247 -2.74 13.01 2.00
C ALA A 247 -4.17 13.29 1.51
N MET A 248 -4.47 14.52 1.09
CA MET A 248 -5.76 14.90 0.51
C MET A 248 -6.08 14.09 -0.75
N LYS A 249 -5.12 13.96 -1.67
CA LYS A 249 -5.32 13.15 -2.88
C LYS A 249 -5.68 11.70 -2.55
N ARG A 250 -5.00 11.07 -1.57
CA ARG A 250 -5.32 9.70 -1.13
C ARG A 250 -6.73 9.59 -0.58
N LEU A 251 -7.15 10.55 0.26
CA LEU A 251 -8.50 10.58 0.81
C LEU A 251 -9.56 10.75 -0.27
N ALA A 252 -9.33 11.64 -1.25
CA ALA A 252 -10.22 11.86 -2.36
C ALA A 252 -10.38 10.60 -3.23
N VAL A 253 -9.29 9.91 -3.55
CA VAL A 253 -9.31 8.64 -4.29
C VAL A 253 -10.10 7.56 -3.54
N ARG A 254 -9.90 7.43 -2.22
CA ARG A 254 -10.66 6.48 -1.39
C ARG A 254 -12.14 6.79 -1.37
N LEU A 255 -12.50 8.06 -1.20
CA LEU A 255 -13.88 8.50 -1.21
C LEU A 255 -14.54 8.20 -2.55
N HIS A 256 -13.85 8.52 -3.65
CA HIS A 256 -14.31 8.22 -5.00
C HIS A 256 -14.53 6.71 -5.22
N ALA A 257 -13.58 5.87 -4.83
CA ALA A 257 -13.73 4.42 -4.93
C ALA A 257 -14.95 3.90 -4.13
N ARG A 258 -15.13 4.38 -2.89
CA ARG A 258 -16.29 3.99 -2.06
C ARG A 258 -17.63 4.45 -2.65
N LEU A 259 -17.66 5.60 -3.31
CA LEU A 259 -18.86 6.10 -3.99
C LEU A 259 -19.18 5.31 -5.27
N LEU A 260 -18.16 4.76 -5.94
CA LEU A 260 -18.36 3.88 -7.10
C LEU A 260 -18.83 2.47 -6.69
N GLU A 261 -18.34 1.96 -5.56
CA GLU A 261 -18.68 0.62 -5.07
C GLU A 261 -20.08 0.55 -4.45
N ARG A 262 -20.60 1.65 -3.91
CA ARG A 262 -21.88 1.70 -3.22
C ARG A 262 -22.73 2.84 -3.78
N SER A 263 -23.89 2.50 -4.30
CA SER A 263 -24.89 3.51 -4.63
C SER A 263 -25.29 4.30 -3.38
N LEU A 264 -25.25 5.62 -3.44
CA LEU A 264 -25.72 6.50 -2.35
C LEU A 264 -27.15 6.15 -1.92
N ALA A 265 -27.97 5.70 -2.87
CA ALA A 265 -29.35 5.26 -2.60
C ALA A 265 -29.41 4.06 -1.63
N SER A 266 -28.36 3.23 -1.54
CA SER A 266 -28.31 2.09 -0.62
C SER A 266 -28.07 2.46 0.86
N LEU A 267 -27.71 3.72 1.14
CA LEU A 267 -27.37 4.20 2.48
C LEU A 267 -28.61 4.60 3.33
N GLY A 268 -29.79 4.67 2.73
CA GLY A 268 -30.96 5.24 3.37
C GLY A 268 -30.94 6.78 3.42
N ALA A 269 -32.12 7.40 3.45
CA ALA A 269 -32.30 8.86 3.30
C ALA A 269 -31.48 9.70 4.30
N PRO A 270 -31.44 9.42 5.63
CA PRO A 270 -30.71 10.27 6.56
C PRO A 270 -29.18 10.19 6.38
N ALA A 271 -28.65 8.99 6.10
CA ALA A 271 -27.21 8.82 5.88
C ALA A 271 -26.76 9.43 4.54
N CYS A 272 -27.60 9.33 3.52
CA CYS A 272 -27.37 9.95 2.22
C CYS A 272 -27.32 11.48 2.33
N ALA A 273 -28.22 12.10 3.08
CA ALA A 273 -28.23 13.56 3.29
C ALA A 273 -26.94 14.05 3.99
N VAL A 274 -26.48 13.34 5.02
CA VAL A 274 -25.22 13.66 5.72
C VAL A 274 -24.04 13.55 4.76
N VAL A 275 -23.91 12.45 4.02
CA VAL A 275 -22.80 12.26 3.06
C VAL A 275 -22.83 13.35 1.98
N CYS A 276 -24.00 13.70 1.44
CA CYS A 276 -24.11 14.76 0.45
C CYS A 276 -23.73 16.14 1.02
N GLY A 277 -24.11 16.44 2.26
CA GLY A 277 -23.73 17.67 2.96
C GLY A 277 -22.20 17.78 3.10
N GLU A 278 -21.56 16.75 3.62
CA GLU A 278 -20.10 16.69 3.79
C GLU A 278 -19.35 16.81 2.45
N LEU A 279 -19.87 16.20 1.37
CA LEU A 279 -19.28 16.32 0.04
C LEU A 279 -19.39 17.74 -0.53
N VAL A 280 -20.48 18.46 -0.24
CA VAL A 280 -20.65 19.86 -0.63
C VAL A 280 -19.64 20.75 0.11
N GLU A 281 -19.48 20.56 1.42
CA GLU A 281 -18.49 21.30 2.21
C GLU A 281 -17.05 21.00 1.77
N LEU A 282 -16.73 19.72 1.50
CA LEU A 282 -15.44 19.31 0.97
C LEU A 282 -15.14 19.99 -0.37
N ARG A 283 -16.13 20.04 -1.27
CA ARG A 283 -16.02 20.73 -2.57
C ARG A 283 -15.73 22.22 -2.38
N SER A 284 -16.43 22.88 -1.46
CA SER A 284 -16.21 24.29 -1.15
C SER A 284 -14.80 24.55 -0.62
N THR A 285 -14.34 23.72 0.31
CA THR A 285 -12.99 23.82 0.91
C THR A 285 -11.91 23.60 -0.14
N LEU A 286 -12.07 22.60 -1.01
CA LEU A 286 -11.14 22.35 -2.12
C LEU A 286 -11.12 23.49 -3.13
N GLY A 287 -12.30 24.10 -3.42
CA GLY A 287 -12.39 25.27 -4.28
C GLY A 287 -11.62 26.47 -3.73
N ALA A 288 -11.77 26.76 -2.44
CA ALA A 288 -11.01 27.82 -1.76
C ALA A 288 -9.50 27.54 -1.77
N LEU A 289 -9.09 26.30 -1.56
CA LEU A 289 -7.69 25.88 -1.63
C LEU A 289 -7.11 26.11 -3.03
N ILE A 290 -7.79 25.69 -4.08
CA ILE A 290 -7.39 25.87 -5.48
C ILE A 290 -7.23 27.36 -5.77
N THR A 291 -8.21 28.20 -5.43
CA THR A 291 -8.13 29.66 -5.61
C THR A 291 -6.92 30.26 -4.88
N THR A 292 -6.60 29.78 -3.68
CA THR A 292 -5.45 30.25 -2.91
C THR A 292 -4.13 29.85 -3.58
N VAL A 293 -4.07 28.63 -4.13
CA VAL A 293 -2.90 28.15 -4.88
C VAL A 293 -2.70 28.97 -6.16
N ASP A 294 -3.77 29.17 -6.93
CA ASP A 294 -3.71 29.92 -8.18
C ASP A 294 -3.28 31.37 -7.96
N ALA A 295 -3.82 32.02 -6.90
CA ALA A 295 -3.42 33.37 -6.52
C ALA A 295 -1.92 33.46 -6.16
N ARG A 296 -1.38 32.44 -5.49
CA ARG A 296 0.05 32.44 -5.09
C ARG A 296 0.98 32.04 -6.24
N VAL A 297 0.55 31.13 -7.11
CA VAL A 297 1.31 30.75 -8.31
C VAL A 297 1.38 31.93 -9.30
N GLY A 298 0.27 32.64 -9.48
CA GLY A 298 0.22 33.84 -10.33
C GLY A 298 1.15 34.97 -9.88
N VAL A 299 1.39 35.11 -8.57
CA VAL A 299 2.31 36.10 -7.99
C VAL A 299 3.80 35.78 -8.27
N HIS A 300 4.14 34.50 -8.48
CA HIS A 300 5.52 34.08 -8.70
C HIS A 300 5.87 33.75 -10.16
N GLY A 301 4.99 34.03 -11.11
CA GLY A 301 5.31 33.98 -12.56
C GLY A 301 5.64 32.54 -13.05
N VAL A 302 5.28 31.50 -12.33
CA VAL A 302 5.43 30.13 -12.81
C VAL A 302 4.26 29.80 -13.72
N SER A 303 4.46 30.03 -15.03
CA SER A 303 3.52 29.56 -16.05
C SER A 303 3.33 28.05 -15.91
N PRO A 304 2.10 27.52 -15.92
CA PRO A 304 1.87 26.09 -16.01
C PRO A 304 2.21 25.65 -17.43
N ALA A 305 3.49 25.41 -17.69
CA ALA A 305 3.92 24.83 -18.94
C ALA A 305 3.53 23.35 -18.94
N ALA A 306 2.59 23.04 -19.81
CA ALA A 306 2.32 21.76 -20.47
C ALA A 306 2.34 20.52 -19.58
N ALA A 307 1.14 20.08 -19.20
CA ALA A 307 0.84 18.72 -18.79
C ALA A 307 0.92 17.75 -19.98
#